data_9a25370001697b9acf06e1731dc4e6be
#
_entry.id   9a25370001697b9acf06e1731dc4e6be
#
_cell.length_a   1.000
_cell.length_b   1.000
_cell.length_c   1.000
_cell.angle_alpha   90.00
_cell.angle_beta   90.00
_cell.angle_gamma   90.00
#
_symmetry.space_group_name_H-M   'P 1'
#
loop_
_entity.id
_entity.type
_entity.pdbx_description
1 polymer ?
#
loop_
_entity_poly.entity_id
_entity_poly.type
_entity_poly.pdbx_seq_one_letter_code
_entity_poly.pdbx_strand_id
1 'polypeptide(L)'
;MEKKLSKKSYCKQRRAYHRLLRDMNIKCCDNSTQYLMLCNIGLMTGTRRETLQDIIDPYVRKYDLIMPLNKSYCFVKFHSTEDAVNVYKQIHGRVRINGPNTLLYATFTESVPDCDYSEWSSDLPPGLELIENVLTEEQERMLLSTIDWYNEELSALKNRRVKHFGYEFQYNSNKVDPEKPIAPIPESYQFLRELFKKYNVPYDHDQLTINHYLPGQGIPLHVDTHSVFEDTILSLSLGSACTMDFKREDKKAAVFLPPRSLLIMSGEARYAWSHGICPRHNDVVKISEGITTQPRGTRVSFTFRKVHRGDCHCNFPKYCDTQQNYTSTFIDTETASGIENSYVHKVYDQISNHFNETRHKQWPNVSRFLQALDTGDILLDVGCGNGKYLCSEKNIFKIGCDRSNNLTTICRNKGFEVLLSDCLYLPYRDNSLDAVICIAVIHHLSTHDRRKQAIFELERVLRPNGKCLIYVWAKEQEKDSVQTAYVRYNSTWKKEGISGMQKLTEYGVTLPVHENRTKFASSDMLVPWKRKGGGNFFRGVLRSRKLVCNFTEK
;
A
#
# COMPACT_ATOMS: atom_id res chain seq x y z
N MET A 1 26.67 -29.04 -32.64
CA MET A 1 27.17 -27.66 -32.50
C MET A 1 26.28 -26.95 -31.47
N GLU A 2 26.74 -26.81 -30.22
CA GLU A 2 26.06 -26.01 -29.21
C GLU A 2 26.14 -24.53 -29.60
N LYS A 3 25.00 -23.94 -29.86
CA LYS A 3 24.93 -22.49 -30.08
C LYS A 3 25.38 -21.79 -28.78
N LYS A 4 26.57 -21.14 -28.79
CA LYS A 4 27.03 -20.29 -27.68
C LYS A 4 25.89 -19.35 -27.28
N LEU A 5 25.43 -19.51 -26.04
CA LEU A 5 24.44 -18.62 -25.41
C LEU A 5 24.88 -17.15 -25.51
N SER A 6 23.96 -16.26 -25.82
CA SER A 6 24.26 -14.84 -25.79
C SER A 6 24.63 -14.44 -24.37
N LYS A 7 25.56 -13.48 -24.19
CA LYS A 7 25.98 -12.95 -22.89
C LYS A 7 24.76 -12.56 -22.00
N LYS A 8 23.68 -12.06 -22.63
CA LYS A 8 22.42 -11.69 -21.95
C LYS A 8 21.66 -12.92 -21.42
N SER A 9 21.62 -14.01 -22.17
CA SER A 9 20.97 -15.27 -21.76
C SER A 9 21.71 -15.94 -20.61
N TYR A 10 23.03 -16.00 -20.68
CA TYR A 10 23.89 -16.50 -19.61
C TYR A 10 23.69 -15.73 -18.29
N CYS A 11 23.67 -14.40 -18.35
CA CYS A 11 23.39 -13.58 -17.16
C CYS A 11 21.99 -13.83 -16.56
N LYS A 12 20.97 -14.09 -17.41
CA LYS A 12 19.61 -14.40 -16.93
C LYS A 12 19.56 -15.74 -16.20
N GLN A 13 20.23 -16.79 -16.73
CA GLN A 13 20.33 -18.10 -16.08
C GLN A 13 21.06 -18.01 -14.75
N ARG A 14 22.25 -17.37 -14.72
CA ARG A 14 23.02 -17.19 -13.48
C ARG A 14 22.20 -16.49 -12.38
N ARG A 15 21.40 -15.48 -12.74
CA ARG A 15 20.48 -14.83 -11.79
C ARG A 15 19.39 -15.78 -11.29
N ALA A 16 18.90 -16.70 -12.13
CA ALA A 16 17.92 -17.70 -11.72
C ALA A 16 18.53 -18.70 -10.73
N TYR A 17 19.77 -19.16 -10.95
CA TYR A 17 20.51 -20.04 -10.04
C TYR A 17 20.72 -19.40 -8.65
N HIS A 18 21.18 -18.15 -8.61
CA HIS A 18 21.34 -17.45 -7.35
C HIS A 18 20.01 -17.25 -6.60
N ARG A 19 18.91 -17.01 -7.35
CA ARG A 19 17.58 -16.93 -6.73
C ARG A 19 17.14 -18.26 -6.15
N LEU A 20 17.31 -19.37 -6.88
CA LEU A 20 16.97 -20.69 -6.40
C LEU A 20 17.70 -21.04 -5.10
N LEU A 21 19.02 -20.87 -5.09
CA LEU A 21 19.82 -21.13 -3.89
C LEU A 21 19.40 -20.27 -2.69
N ARG A 22 19.17 -18.97 -2.91
CA ARG A 22 18.74 -18.06 -1.85
C ARG A 22 17.33 -18.37 -1.34
N ASP A 23 16.41 -18.69 -2.25
CA ASP A 23 14.97 -18.79 -1.96
C ASP A 23 14.56 -20.16 -1.40
N MET A 24 15.26 -21.22 -1.80
CA MET A 24 14.89 -22.60 -1.50
C MET A 24 16.06 -23.48 -1.00
N ASN A 25 17.28 -22.94 -0.98
CA ASN A 25 18.50 -23.66 -0.66
C ASN A 25 18.75 -24.89 -1.55
N ILE A 26 18.28 -24.87 -2.80
CA ILE A 26 18.47 -25.91 -3.80
C ILE A 26 19.58 -25.47 -4.76
N LYS A 27 20.53 -26.37 -5.07
CA LYS A 27 21.63 -26.09 -5.98
C LYS A 27 21.33 -26.59 -7.39
N CYS A 28 21.84 -25.85 -8.37
CA CYS A 28 21.90 -26.33 -9.74
C CYS A 28 23.08 -27.29 -9.89
N CYS A 29 22.91 -28.32 -10.72
CA CYS A 29 23.92 -29.36 -10.99
C CYS A 29 24.41 -29.27 -12.44
N ASP A 30 25.71 -29.51 -12.66
CA ASP A 30 26.28 -29.68 -13.98
C ASP A 30 26.01 -31.10 -14.50
N ASN A 31 25.91 -32.10 -13.63
CA ASN A 31 25.51 -33.46 -13.96
C ASN A 31 24.00 -33.56 -14.15
N SER A 32 23.60 -34.43 -15.08
CA SER A 32 22.19 -34.72 -15.34
C SER A 32 21.56 -35.44 -14.14
N THR A 33 20.38 -34.94 -13.74
CA THR A 33 19.52 -35.52 -12.70
C THR A 33 18.11 -35.71 -13.28
N GLN A 34 17.23 -36.33 -12.53
CA GLN A 34 15.81 -36.44 -12.89
C GLN A 34 15.01 -35.14 -12.68
N TYR A 35 15.65 -34.06 -12.24
CA TYR A 35 15.03 -32.79 -11.87
C TYR A 35 15.48 -31.65 -12.77
N LEU A 36 14.55 -30.96 -13.39
CA LEU A 36 14.82 -29.75 -14.18
C LEU A 36 14.17 -28.54 -13.54
N MET A 37 14.92 -27.44 -13.40
CA MET A 37 14.36 -26.11 -13.16
C MET A 37 14.22 -25.38 -14.51
N LEU A 38 13.04 -24.83 -14.77
CA LEU A 38 12.78 -23.94 -15.91
C LEU A 38 13.04 -22.48 -15.49
N CYS A 39 14.05 -21.87 -16.08
CA CYS A 39 14.56 -20.54 -15.66
C CYS A 39 13.68 -19.41 -16.15
N ASN A 40 13.24 -18.53 -15.25
CA ASN A 40 12.37 -17.38 -15.53
C ASN A 40 11.03 -17.78 -16.20
N ILE A 41 10.55 -18.95 -15.89
CA ILE A 41 9.30 -19.55 -16.35
C ILE A 41 8.59 -20.05 -15.11
N GLY A 42 7.52 -19.37 -14.67
CA GLY A 42 6.79 -19.71 -13.46
C GLY A 42 5.56 -18.81 -13.28
N LEU A 43 4.86 -18.96 -12.16
CA LEU A 43 3.61 -18.24 -11.91
C LEU A 43 3.78 -16.72 -11.95
N MET A 44 4.88 -16.19 -11.42
CA MET A 44 5.17 -14.75 -11.44
C MET A 44 5.46 -14.18 -12.83
N THR A 45 5.74 -15.05 -13.81
CA THR A 45 5.94 -14.64 -15.21
C THR A 45 4.68 -14.80 -16.06
N GLY A 46 3.57 -15.18 -15.43
CA GLY A 46 2.29 -15.43 -16.11
C GLY A 46 2.29 -16.70 -16.96
N THR A 47 3.18 -17.65 -16.66
CA THR A 47 3.25 -18.90 -17.42
C THR A 47 2.15 -19.85 -16.93
N ARG A 48 1.32 -20.30 -17.87
CA ARG A 48 0.25 -21.26 -17.61
C ARG A 48 0.83 -22.67 -17.51
N ARG A 49 0.24 -23.48 -16.62
CA ARG A 49 0.58 -24.91 -16.47
C ARG A 49 0.40 -25.66 -17.79
N GLU A 50 -0.74 -25.44 -18.43
CA GLU A 50 -1.12 -26.09 -19.68
C GLU A 50 -0.10 -25.81 -20.80
N THR A 51 0.40 -24.58 -20.89
CA THR A 51 1.44 -24.22 -21.86
C THR A 51 2.74 -25.00 -21.64
N LEU A 52 3.09 -25.31 -20.39
CA LEU A 52 4.27 -26.12 -20.08
C LEU A 52 4.02 -27.62 -20.39
N GLN A 53 2.81 -28.09 -20.10
CA GLN A 53 2.39 -29.46 -20.47
C GLN A 53 2.45 -29.65 -21.98
N ASP A 54 1.87 -28.73 -22.77
CA ASP A 54 1.92 -28.77 -24.24
C ASP A 54 3.37 -28.85 -24.80
N ILE A 55 4.34 -28.24 -24.09
CA ILE A 55 5.75 -28.25 -24.47
C ILE A 55 6.44 -29.56 -24.08
N ILE A 56 6.05 -30.22 -22.98
CA ILE A 56 6.73 -31.36 -22.39
C ILE A 56 6.12 -32.68 -22.84
N ASP A 57 4.79 -32.77 -22.96
CA ASP A 57 4.00 -33.97 -23.27
C ASP A 57 4.44 -34.69 -24.57
N PRO A 58 4.90 -34.00 -25.63
CA PRO A 58 5.41 -34.67 -26.84
C PRO A 58 6.62 -35.57 -26.61
N TYR A 59 7.36 -35.38 -25.53
CA TYR A 59 8.62 -36.04 -25.27
C TYR A 59 8.57 -37.03 -24.10
N VAL A 60 7.61 -36.89 -23.18
CA VAL A 60 7.47 -37.77 -22.01
C VAL A 60 6.03 -37.77 -21.51
N ARG A 61 5.51 -38.92 -21.06
CA ARG A 61 4.11 -39.09 -20.66
C ARG A 61 3.87 -38.93 -19.14
N LYS A 62 4.90 -39.13 -18.33
CA LYS A 62 4.78 -39.10 -16.86
C LYS A 62 5.84 -38.20 -16.23
N TYR A 63 5.42 -37.17 -15.55
CA TYR A 63 6.26 -36.24 -14.82
C TYR A 63 5.40 -35.42 -13.84
N ASP A 64 6.03 -34.85 -12.83
CA ASP A 64 5.40 -33.90 -11.92
C ASP A 64 5.84 -32.48 -12.28
N LEU A 65 4.89 -31.60 -12.59
CA LEU A 65 5.15 -30.18 -12.82
C LEU A 65 4.88 -29.40 -11.52
N ILE A 66 5.94 -28.86 -10.94
CA ILE A 66 5.92 -28.15 -9.65
C ILE A 66 6.10 -26.66 -9.90
N MET A 67 5.06 -25.86 -9.59
CA MET A 67 5.03 -24.42 -9.82
C MET A 67 4.93 -23.66 -8.47
N PRO A 68 6.06 -23.33 -7.82
CA PRO A 68 6.03 -22.69 -6.50
C PRO A 68 5.36 -21.32 -6.55
N LEU A 69 4.56 -21.01 -5.51
CA LEU A 69 3.91 -19.72 -5.34
C LEU A 69 4.94 -18.58 -5.27
N ASN A 70 4.61 -17.44 -5.86
CA ASN A 70 5.44 -16.23 -5.86
C ASN A 70 6.86 -16.42 -6.43
N LYS A 71 7.07 -17.42 -7.29
CA LYS A 71 8.36 -17.66 -7.97
C LYS A 71 8.26 -17.44 -9.47
N SER A 72 9.38 -16.97 -10.05
CA SER A 72 9.55 -16.77 -11.48
C SER A 72 10.22 -17.96 -12.18
N TYR A 73 10.23 -19.12 -11.54
CA TYR A 73 10.75 -20.39 -12.04
C TYR A 73 9.84 -21.52 -11.57
N CYS A 74 9.89 -22.65 -12.24
CA CYS A 74 9.19 -23.88 -11.87
C CYS A 74 10.09 -25.08 -12.08
N PHE A 75 9.63 -26.26 -11.68
CA PHE A 75 10.39 -27.49 -11.75
C PHE A 75 9.59 -28.57 -12.46
N VAL A 76 10.32 -29.47 -13.08
CA VAL A 76 9.79 -30.71 -13.63
C VAL A 76 10.57 -31.86 -13.01
N LYS A 77 9.85 -32.77 -12.35
CA LYS A 77 10.41 -34.00 -11.78
C LYS A 77 10.01 -35.15 -12.69
N PHE A 78 11.00 -35.83 -13.24
CA PHE A 78 10.82 -36.97 -14.10
C PHE A 78 11.00 -38.28 -13.32
N HIS A 79 10.52 -39.39 -13.90
CA HIS A 79 10.72 -40.71 -13.30
C HIS A 79 12.14 -41.24 -13.54
N SER A 80 12.80 -40.78 -14.61
CA SER A 80 14.17 -41.17 -14.94
C SER A 80 15.04 -39.97 -15.32
N THR A 81 16.35 -40.11 -15.16
CA THR A 81 17.32 -39.14 -15.67
C THR A 81 17.35 -39.09 -17.20
N GLU A 82 17.05 -40.20 -17.86
CA GLU A 82 17.01 -40.27 -19.32
C GLU A 82 15.89 -39.39 -19.90
N ASP A 83 14.69 -39.47 -19.29
CA ASP A 83 13.56 -38.59 -19.67
C ASP A 83 13.91 -37.12 -19.47
N ALA A 84 14.52 -36.77 -18.34
CA ALA A 84 14.96 -35.41 -18.05
C ALA A 84 15.98 -34.92 -19.11
N VAL A 85 16.95 -35.73 -19.48
CA VAL A 85 17.95 -35.42 -20.53
C VAL A 85 17.31 -35.30 -21.90
N ASN A 86 16.36 -36.16 -22.21
CA ASN A 86 15.63 -36.09 -23.50
C ASN A 86 14.88 -34.75 -23.57
N VAL A 87 14.04 -34.44 -22.59
CA VAL A 87 13.28 -33.19 -22.56
C VAL A 87 14.23 -31.99 -22.57
N TYR A 88 15.29 -31.98 -21.74
CA TYR A 88 16.29 -30.90 -21.74
C TYR A 88 16.85 -30.61 -23.12
N LYS A 89 17.26 -31.63 -23.88
CA LYS A 89 17.81 -31.49 -25.23
C LYS A 89 16.82 -30.87 -26.19
N GLN A 90 15.53 -31.11 -26.03
CA GLN A 90 14.48 -30.61 -26.91
C GLN A 90 14.08 -29.17 -26.61
N ILE A 91 14.03 -28.79 -25.31
CA ILE A 91 13.47 -27.50 -24.91
C ILE A 91 14.52 -26.43 -24.64
N HIS A 92 15.71 -26.78 -24.11
CA HIS A 92 16.73 -25.82 -23.68
C HIS A 92 17.25 -24.96 -24.83
N GLY A 93 16.93 -23.66 -24.80
CA GLY A 93 17.36 -22.68 -25.81
C GLY A 93 16.75 -22.86 -27.18
N ARG A 94 15.74 -23.71 -27.33
CA ARG A 94 15.11 -24.07 -28.62
C ARG A 94 13.65 -23.63 -28.69
N VAL A 95 12.90 -23.80 -27.61
CA VAL A 95 11.48 -23.48 -27.54
C VAL A 95 11.30 -22.02 -27.12
N ARG A 96 10.32 -21.33 -27.72
CA ARG A 96 9.91 -19.97 -27.33
C ARG A 96 8.66 -20.04 -26.49
N ILE A 97 8.61 -19.22 -25.44
CA ILE A 97 7.50 -19.19 -24.49
C ILE A 97 7.26 -17.76 -24.01
N ASN A 98 6.03 -17.41 -23.68
CA ASN A 98 5.64 -16.06 -23.20
C ASN A 98 6.06 -14.93 -24.16
N GLY A 99 5.97 -15.19 -25.47
CA GLY A 99 6.22 -14.21 -26.51
C GLY A 99 7.38 -14.58 -27.47
N PRO A 100 7.46 -13.91 -28.62
CA PRO A 100 8.33 -14.31 -29.75
C PRO A 100 9.83 -14.20 -29.45
N ASN A 101 10.21 -13.41 -28.43
CA ASN A 101 11.62 -13.12 -28.11
C ASN A 101 12.14 -13.83 -26.86
N THR A 102 11.33 -14.69 -26.21
CA THR A 102 11.71 -15.36 -24.96
C THR A 102 11.97 -16.84 -25.21
N LEU A 103 13.23 -17.24 -25.16
CA LEU A 103 13.62 -18.66 -25.20
C LEU A 103 13.52 -19.28 -23.81
N LEU A 104 13.06 -20.53 -23.75
CA LEU A 104 13.01 -21.35 -22.56
C LEU A 104 14.41 -21.90 -22.27
N TYR A 105 14.89 -21.67 -21.04
CA TYR A 105 16.14 -22.24 -20.53
C TYR A 105 15.87 -23.12 -19.34
N ALA A 106 16.47 -24.30 -19.32
CA ALA A 106 16.38 -25.23 -18.21
C ALA A 106 17.77 -25.53 -17.63
N THR A 107 17.82 -26.01 -16.43
CA THR A 107 19.03 -26.53 -15.77
C THR A 107 18.67 -27.70 -14.87
N PHE A 108 19.62 -28.62 -14.66
CA PHE A 108 19.45 -29.69 -13.69
C PHE A 108 19.61 -29.17 -12.27
N THR A 109 18.89 -29.77 -11.31
CA THR A 109 18.95 -29.44 -9.89
C THR A 109 19.15 -30.70 -9.06
N GLU A 110 19.69 -30.55 -7.84
CA GLU A 110 19.92 -31.67 -6.92
C GLU A 110 18.60 -32.27 -6.38
N SER A 111 17.57 -31.43 -6.29
CA SER A 111 16.24 -31.78 -5.81
C SER A 111 15.18 -30.84 -6.35
N VAL A 112 13.93 -31.08 -6.00
CA VAL A 112 12.79 -30.16 -6.19
C VAL A 112 12.14 -29.85 -4.83
N PRO A 113 11.50 -28.68 -4.67
CA PRO A 113 10.82 -28.38 -3.41
C PRO A 113 9.56 -29.21 -3.26
N ASP A 114 9.23 -29.56 -2.02
CA ASP A 114 7.86 -29.93 -1.67
C ASP A 114 7.00 -28.69 -1.70
N CYS A 115 6.06 -28.63 -2.64
CA CYS A 115 5.07 -27.56 -2.72
C CYS A 115 3.77 -28.06 -2.13
N ASP A 116 3.55 -27.73 -0.88
CA ASP A 116 2.24 -27.87 -0.28
C ASP A 116 1.38 -26.66 -0.69
N TYR A 117 0.34 -26.91 -1.48
CA TYR A 117 -0.67 -25.92 -1.84
C TYR A 117 -1.82 -25.85 -0.84
N SER A 118 -1.72 -26.56 0.29
CA SER A 118 -2.72 -26.58 1.37
C SER A 118 -2.83 -25.25 2.11
N GLU A 119 -1.81 -24.37 2.03
CA GLU A 119 -1.89 -23.01 2.58
C GLU A 119 -2.96 -22.13 1.87
N TRP A 120 -3.49 -22.57 0.75
CA TRP A 120 -4.70 -21.98 0.18
C TRP A 120 -5.91 -22.56 0.91
N SER A 121 -6.13 -22.03 2.11
CA SER A 121 -7.31 -22.34 2.89
C SER A 121 -8.55 -22.20 2.01
N SER A 122 -9.29 -23.29 1.90
CA SER A 122 -10.62 -23.30 1.29
C SER A 122 -11.64 -22.58 2.17
N ASP A 123 -11.24 -22.21 3.39
CA ASP A 123 -12.14 -21.61 4.36
C ASP A 123 -12.31 -20.12 4.05
N LEU A 124 -13.50 -19.79 3.60
CA LEU A 124 -13.90 -18.41 3.41
C LEU A 124 -13.97 -17.69 4.77
N PRO A 125 -13.65 -16.39 4.82
CA PRO A 125 -13.93 -15.58 6.01
C PRO A 125 -15.38 -15.75 6.47
N PRO A 126 -15.66 -15.92 7.76
CA PRO A 126 -17.02 -16.02 8.26
C PRO A 126 -17.89 -14.83 7.82
N GLY A 127 -19.05 -15.11 7.25
CA GLY A 127 -19.93 -14.09 6.66
C GLY A 127 -19.59 -13.70 5.22
N LEU A 128 -18.64 -14.40 4.58
CA LEU A 128 -18.36 -14.27 3.17
C LEU A 128 -19.04 -15.41 2.40
N GLU A 129 -19.83 -15.06 1.38
CA GLU A 129 -20.50 -15.99 0.49
C GLU A 129 -20.25 -15.60 -0.97
N LEU A 130 -19.99 -16.59 -1.82
CA LEU A 130 -19.82 -16.40 -3.25
C LEU A 130 -20.83 -17.24 -4.01
N ILE A 131 -21.65 -16.58 -4.82
CA ILE A 131 -22.64 -17.23 -5.69
C ILE A 131 -22.19 -17.01 -7.15
N GLU A 132 -21.93 -18.08 -7.85
CA GLU A 132 -21.49 -18.02 -9.24
C GLU A 132 -22.66 -18.05 -10.22
N ASN A 133 -22.44 -17.51 -11.42
CA ASN A 133 -23.41 -17.53 -12.52
C ASN A 133 -24.80 -16.96 -12.17
N VAL A 134 -24.84 -15.90 -11.36
CA VAL A 134 -26.10 -15.23 -10.98
C VAL A 134 -26.74 -14.48 -12.17
N LEU A 135 -25.97 -14.15 -13.20
CA LEU A 135 -26.41 -13.50 -14.43
C LEU A 135 -26.22 -14.39 -15.65
N THR A 136 -27.07 -14.22 -16.65
CA THR A 136 -26.82 -14.71 -18.00
C THR A 136 -25.78 -13.84 -18.71
N GLU A 137 -25.20 -14.34 -19.80
CA GLU A 137 -24.26 -13.56 -20.62
C GLU A 137 -24.92 -12.34 -21.27
N GLU A 138 -26.21 -12.44 -21.57
CA GLU A 138 -26.98 -11.35 -22.14
C GLU A 138 -27.21 -10.24 -21.12
N GLN A 139 -27.57 -10.60 -19.89
CA GLN A 139 -27.71 -9.65 -18.77
C GLN A 139 -26.39 -8.96 -18.45
N GLU A 140 -25.26 -9.69 -18.47
CA GLU A 140 -23.94 -9.11 -18.30
C GLU A 140 -23.62 -8.10 -19.40
N ARG A 141 -23.83 -8.47 -20.68
CA ARG A 141 -23.61 -7.57 -21.84
C ARG A 141 -24.48 -6.31 -21.73
N MET A 142 -25.74 -6.48 -21.33
CA MET A 142 -26.64 -5.36 -21.12
C MET A 142 -26.11 -4.41 -20.05
N LEU A 143 -25.72 -4.91 -18.87
CA LEU A 143 -25.17 -4.08 -17.79
C LEU A 143 -23.90 -3.34 -18.24
N LEU A 144 -22.99 -4.02 -18.91
CA LEU A 144 -21.75 -3.41 -19.40
C LEU A 144 -21.98 -2.32 -20.45
N SER A 145 -23.03 -2.45 -21.29
CA SER A 145 -23.40 -1.47 -22.31
C SER A 145 -24.05 -0.19 -21.75
N THR A 146 -24.59 -0.24 -20.55
CA THR A 146 -25.22 0.95 -19.91
C THR A 146 -24.23 1.94 -19.34
N ILE A 147 -22.93 1.60 -19.29
CA ILE A 147 -21.93 2.44 -18.66
C ILE A 147 -21.13 3.19 -19.73
N ASP A 148 -21.32 4.50 -19.76
CA ASP A 148 -20.45 5.37 -20.55
C ASP A 148 -19.13 5.62 -19.81
N TRP A 149 -18.05 5.01 -20.32
CA TRP A 149 -16.70 5.15 -19.78
C TRP A 149 -15.93 6.37 -20.31
N TYR A 150 -16.50 7.12 -21.24
CA TYR A 150 -15.89 8.26 -21.90
C TYR A 150 -16.38 9.60 -21.35
N ASN A 151 -17.44 9.59 -20.55
CA ASN A 151 -18.01 10.80 -19.97
C ASN A 151 -17.13 11.34 -18.83
N GLU A 152 -16.95 12.68 -18.78
CA GLU A 152 -16.09 13.40 -17.82
C GLU A 152 -16.51 13.25 -16.34
N GLU A 153 -17.74 12.82 -16.07
CA GLU A 153 -18.24 12.56 -14.71
C GLU A 153 -17.59 11.35 -14.00
N LEU A 154 -16.71 10.61 -14.67
CA LEU A 154 -16.01 9.50 -14.09
C LEU A 154 -14.80 9.98 -13.28
N SER A 155 -14.85 9.79 -11.97
CA SER A 155 -13.68 10.03 -11.12
C SER A 155 -12.55 9.05 -11.48
N ALA A 156 -11.48 9.57 -12.08
CA ALA A 156 -10.27 8.80 -12.38
C ALA A 156 -9.39 8.71 -11.14
N LEU A 157 -9.58 7.69 -10.33
CA LEU A 157 -8.62 7.33 -9.31
C LEU A 157 -7.36 6.73 -9.96
N LYS A 158 -6.19 6.87 -9.32
CA LYS A 158 -4.89 6.44 -9.88
C LYS A 158 -4.89 5.00 -10.44
N ASN A 159 -5.68 4.09 -9.84
CA ASN A 159 -5.63 2.65 -10.14
C ASN A 159 -6.97 2.05 -10.57
N ARG A 160 -7.99 2.86 -10.86
CA ARG A 160 -9.29 2.44 -11.40
C ARG A 160 -10.13 3.66 -11.78
N ARG A 161 -11.19 3.45 -12.57
CA ARG A 161 -12.26 4.44 -12.76
C ARG A 161 -13.44 4.08 -11.88
N VAL A 162 -14.19 5.09 -11.42
CA VAL A 162 -15.29 4.90 -10.49
C VAL A 162 -16.48 5.78 -10.90
N LYS A 163 -17.70 5.22 -10.76
CA LYS A 163 -18.97 5.96 -10.88
C LYS A 163 -19.85 5.64 -9.68
N HIS A 164 -20.51 6.65 -9.11
CA HIS A 164 -21.40 6.52 -7.97
C HIS A 164 -22.84 6.83 -8.36
N PHE A 165 -23.78 6.15 -7.68
CA PHE A 165 -25.21 6.43 -7.72
C PHE A 165 -25.79 6.37 -6.30
N GLY A 166 -26.87 7.13 -6.08
CA GLY A 166 -27.50 7.29 -4.77
C GLY A 166 -26.72 8.26 -3.89
N TYR A 167 -25.53 7.87 -3.49
CA TYR A 167 -24.64 8.69 -2.67
C TYR A 167 -23.19 8.60 -3.16
N GLU A 168 -22.45 9.72 -3.08
CA GLU A 168 -21.03 9.76 -3.40
C GLU A 168 -20.18 9.41 -2.19
N PHE A 169 -19.24 8.47 -2.38
CA PHE A 169 -18.22 8.18 -1.37
C PHE A 169 -17.00 9.07 -1.58
N GLN A 170 -16.70 9.90 -0.61
CA GLN A 170 -15.58 10.83 -0.61
C GLN A 170 -14.29 10.13 -0.15
N TYR A 171 -13.42 9.73 -1.07
CA TYR A 171 -12.19 8.96 -0.79
C TYR A 171 -11.13 9.73 0.04
N ASN A 172 -11.18 11.06 0.06
CA ASN A 172 -10.27 11.89 0.86
C ASN A 172 -10.64 11.91 2.36
N SER A 173 -11.94 11.87 2.67
CA SER A 173 -12.46 11.90 4.04
C SER A 173 -12.97 10.54 4.55
N ASN A 174 -13.13 9.55 3.68
CA ASN A 174 -13.81 8.26 3.92
C ASN A 174 -15.23 8.45 4.48
N LYS A 175 -15.99 9.37 3.91
CA LYS A 175 -17.35 9.71 4.35
C LYS A 175 -18.33 9.73 3.17
N VAL A 176 -19.60 9.63 3.52
CA VAL A 176 -20.75 9.93 2.66
C VAL A 176 -21.53 11.02 3.37
N ASP A 177 -22.05 12.00 2.63
CA ASP A 177 -22.97 12.99 3.17
C ASP A 177 -24.41 12.47 2.93
N PRO A 178 -25.12 11.98 3.96
CA PRO A 178 -26.45 11.41 3.81
C PRO A 178 -27.53 12.45 3.46
N GLU A 179 -27.21 13.74 3.61
CA GLU A 179 -28.11 14.85 3.27
C GLU A 179 -27.93 15.32 1.80
N LYS A 180 -26.94 14.78 1.09
CA LYS A 180 -26.64 15.15 -0.31
C LYS A 180 -26.66 13.94 -1.23
N PRO A 181 -27.86 13.42 -1.57
CA PRO A 181 -27.98 12.37 -2.57
C PRO A 181 -27.53 12.89 -3.94
N ILE A 182 -26.96 12.01 -4.75
CA ILE A 182 -26.64 12.21 -6.16
C ILE A 182 -27.67 11.47 -7.03
N ALA A 183 -27.40 11.35 -8.35
CA ALA A 183 -28.29 10.62 -9.26
C ALA A 183 -28.67 9.26 -8.70
N PRO A 184 -29.95 8.86 -8.69
CA PRO A 184 -30.41 7.60 -8.15
C PRO A 184 -29.85 6.41 -8.93
N ILE A 185 -29.89 5.22 -8.32
CA ILE A 185 -29.54 3.98 -9.01
C ILE A 185 -30.50 3.82 -10.21
N PRO A 186 -29.97 3.65 -11.45
CA PRO A 186 -30.80 3.60 -12.66
C PRO A 186 -31.89 2.53 -12.60
N GLU A 187 -33.07 2.85 -13.13
CA GLU A 187 -34.20 1.90 -13.22
C GLU A 187 -33.83 0.66 -14.03
N SER A 188 -32.98 0.78 -15.03
CA SER A 188 -32.46 -0.35 -15.82
C SER A 188 -31.76 -1.42 -14.97
N TYR A 189 -31.39 -1.11 -13.73
CA TYR A 189 -30.77 -2.06 -12.79
C TYR A 189 -31.77 -2.68 -11.80
N GLN A 190 -33.07 -2.33 -11.86
CA GLN A 190 -34.07 -2.84 -10.91
C GLN A 190 -34.25 -4.36 -10.98
N PHE A 191 -34.02 -4.98 -12.16
CA PHE A 191 -34.08 -6.44 -12.27
C PHE A 191 -33.08 -7.16 -11.35
N LEU A 192 -31.98 -6.50 -10.97
CA LEU A 192 -31.03 -7.04 -9.99
C LEU A 192 -31.66 -7.22 -8.61
N ARG A 193 -32.65 -6.40 -8.24
CA ARG A 193 -33.41 -6.55 -6.99
C ARG A 193 -34.14 -7.88 -6.96
N GLU A 194 -34.84 -8.22 -8.04
CA GLU A 194 -35.54 -9.50 -8.14
C GLU A 194 -34.57 -10.67 -8.23
N LEU A 195 -33.45 -10.47 -8.91
CA LEU A 195 -32.39 -11.47 -8.96
C LEU A 195 -31.80 -11.76 -7.57
N PHE A 196 -31.49 -10.75 -6.77
CA PHE A 196 -30.92 -10.92 -5.43
C PHE A 196 -31.92 -11.57 -4.47
N LYS A 197 -33.22 -11.24 -4.55
CA LYS A 197 -34.27 -11.91 -3.80
C LYS A 197 -34.31 -13.42 -4.07
N LYS A 198 -34.10 -13.86 -5.31
CA LYS A 198 -34.02 -15.28 -5.68
C LYS A 198 -32.95 -16.04 -4.88
N TYR A 199 -31.91 -15.35 -4.46
CA TYR A 199 -30.79 -15.91 -3.65
C TYR A 199 -30.96 -15.59 -2.16
N ASN A 200 -32.13 -15.16 -1.70
CA ASN A 200 -32.43 -14.74 -0.33
C ASN A 200 -31.50 -13.61 0.18
N VAL A 201 -31.01 -12.77 -0.73
CA VAL A 201 -30.18 -11.63 -0.37
C VAL A 201 -31.05 -10.41 -0.16
N PRO A 202 -31.02 -9.77 1.02
CA PRO A 202 -31.72 -8.51 1.25
C PRO A 202 -31.26 -7.45 0.24
N TYR A 203 -32.22 -6.74 -0.35
CA TYR A 203 -31.91 -5.64 -1.25
C TYR A 203 -32.68 -4.39 -0.82
N ASP A 204 -32.10 -3.64 0.06
CA ASP A 204 -32.55 -2.30 0.47
C ASP A 204 -31.45 -1.24 0.28
N HIS A 205 -30.45 -1.56 -0.55
CA HIS A 205 -29.28 -0.75 -0.82
C HIS A 205 -29.68 0.55 -1.54
N ASP A 206 -29.12 1.66 -1.09
CA ASP A 206 -29.37 3.01 -1.61
C ASP A 206 -28.12 3.67 -2.22
N GLN A 207 -26.97 2.97 -2.18
CA GLN A 207 -25.71 3.40 -2.79
C GLN A 207 -25.16 2.31 -3.71
N LEU A 208 -24.75 2.71 -4.91
CA LEU A 208 -24.04 1.86 -5.87
C LEU A 208 -22.73 2.51 -6.27
N THR A 209 -21.63 1.75 -6.15
CA THR A 209 -20.33 2.11 -6.71
C THR A 209 -19.97 1.16 -7.85
N ILE A 210 -19.81 1.68 -9.06
CA ILE A 210 -19.30 0.91 -10.19
C ILE A 210 -17.80 1.18 -10.32
N ASN A 211 -16.99 0.12 -10.24
CA ASN A 211 -15.54 0.20 -10.42
C ASN A 211 -15.14 -0.47 -11.72
N HIS A 212 -14.21 0.15 -12.44
CA HIS A 212 -13.64 -0.37 -13.67
C HIS A 212 -12.13 -0.54 -13.52
N TYR A 213 -11.66 -1.75 -13.76
CA TYR A 213 -10.25 -2.14 -13.61
C TYR A 213 -9.72 -2.64 -14.95
N LEU A 214 -8.64 -2.05 -15.43
CA LEU A 214 -7.83 -2.58 -16.51
C LEU A 214 -6.81 -3.61 -15.96
N PRO A 215 -6.25 -4.51 -16.81
CA PRO A 215 -5.15 -5.38 -16.41
C PRO A 215 -4.01 -4.59 -15.75
N GLY A 216 -3.54 -5.08 -14.61
CA GLY A 216 -2.52 -4.36 -13.82
C GLY A 216 -3.07 -3.32 -12.82
N GLN A 217 -4.37 -3.05 -12.84
CA GLN A 217 -5.03 -2.19 -11.86
C GLN A 217 -5.60 -3.00 -10.69
N GLY A 218 -5.95 -2.31 -9.60
CA GLY A 218 -6.50 -2.94 -8.40
C GLY A 218 -6.93 -1.92 -7.34
N ILE A 219 -7.28 -2.45 -6.17
CA ILE A 219 -7.63 -1.66 -4.99
C ILE A 219 -6.83 -2.18 -3.79
N PRO A 220 -6.15 -1.30 -3.02
CA PRO A 220 -5.44 -1.71 -1.81
C PRO A 220 -6.35 -2.43 -0.81
N LEU A 221 -5.76 -3.26 0.06
CA LEU A 221 -6.48 -3.85 1.19
C LEU A 221 -7.10 -2.75 2.06
N HIS A 222 -8.42 -2.84 2.27
CA HIS A 222 -9.21 -1.91 3.08
C HIS A 222 -10.39 -2.63 3.70
N VAL A 223 -10.97 -2.04 4.72
CA VAL A 223 -12.30 -2.37 5.23
C VAL A 223 -13.21 -1.21 4.86
N ASP A 224 -14.39 -1.49 4.34
CA ASP A 224 -15.38 -0.44 4.10
C ASP A 224 -15.75 0.23 5.42
N THR A 225 -15.78 1.56 5.44
CA THR A 225 -15.98 2.36 6.66
C THR A 225 -17.24 1.93 7.41
N HIS A 226 -17.11 1.55 8.68
CA HIS A 226 -18.19 1.01 9.50
C HIS A 226 -19.29 2.03 9.74
N SER A 227 -18.91 3.27 10.08
CA SER A 227 -19.86 4.36 10.35
C SER A 227 -20.59 4.88 9.12
N VAL A 228 -20.17 4.49 7.91
CA VAL A 228 -20.73 4.99 6.65
C VAL A 228 -21.72 4.01 6.03
N PHE A 229 -21.46 2.71 6.19
CA PHE A 229 -22.27 1.68 5.54
C PHE A 229 -22.73 0.63 6.56
N GLU A 230 -23.98 0.19 6.41
CA GLU A 230 -24.56 -0.89 7.20
C GLU A 230 -23.88 -2.23 6.93
N ASP A 231 -24.33 -3.28 7.61
CA ASP A 231 -23.92 -4.66 7.31
C ASP A 231 -24.30 -5.03 5.87
N THR A 232 -23.87 -6.15 5.39
CA THR A 232 -24.18 -6.71 4.07
C THR A 232 -23.86 -5.80 2.89
N ILE A 233 -22.69 -6.04 2.32
CA ILE A 233 -22.23 -5.42 1.08
C ILE A 233 -22.28 -6.45 -0.04
N LEU A 234 -22.86 -6.09 -1.17
CA LEU A 234 -22.96 -6.93 -2.35
C LEU A 234 -21.99 -6.46 -3.42
N SER A 235 -21.18 -7.37 -3.96
CA SER A 235 -20.28 -7.06 -5.07
C SER A 235 -20.50 -8.00 -6.24
N LEU A 236 -21.13 -7.49 -7.30
CA LEU A 236 -21.36 -8.22 -8.54
C LEU A 236 -20.18 -8.03 -9.48
N SER A 237 -19.55 -9.12 -9.91
CA SER A 237 -18.38 -9.12 -10.79
C SER A 237 -18.78 -9.35 -12.25
N LEU A 238 -18.31 -8.49 -13.16
CA LEU A 238 -18.58 -8.53 -14.60
C LEU A 238 -17.28 -8.45 -15.42
N GLY A 239 -17.32 -8.97 -16.63
CA GLY A 239 -16.22 -8.94 -17.59
C GLY A 239 -15.15 -10.01 -17.29
N SER A 240 -14.01 -9.62 -16.76
CA SER A 240 -12.95 -10.57 -16.45
C SER A 240 -12.95 -11.04 -15.01
N ALA A 241 -12.62 -12.30 -14.80
CA ALA A 241 -12.33 -12.82 -13.48
C ALA A 241 -11.16 -12.11 -12.80
N CYS A 242 -11.15 -12.12 -11.46
CA CYS A 242 -9.98 -11.72 -10.66
C CYS A 242 -9.96 -12.44 -9.31
N THR A 243 -8.80 -12.48 -8.67
CA THR A 243 -8.67 -12.91 -7.29
C THR A 243 -8.74 -11.70 -6.36
N MET A 244 -9.63 -11.75 -5.36
CA MET A 244 -9.70 -10.81 -4.26
C MET A 244 -9.01 -11.39 -3.03
N ASP A 245 -8.07 -10.63 -2.48
CA ASP A 245 -7.31 -11.02 -1.30
C ASP A 245 -8.02 -10.52 -0.04
N PHE A 246 -8.16 -11.37 0.96
CA PHE A 246 -8.69 -11.06 2.30
C PHE A 246 -7.61 -11.23 3.35
N LYS A 247 -7.56 -10.32 4.32
CA LYS A 247 -6.59 -10.38 5.42
C LYS A 247 -7.20 -9.92 6.73
N ARG A 248 -6.99 -10.70 7.79
CA ARG A 248 -7.26 -10.33 9.17
C ARG A 248 -6.13 -10.81 10.05
N GLU A 249 -5.37 -9.88 10.64
CA GLU A 249 -4.17 -10.20 11.44
C GLU A 249 -3.19 -11.09 10.65
N ASP A 250 -2.92 -12.32 11.13
CA ASP A 250 -2.06 -13.31 10.44
C ASP A 250 -2.83 -14.20 9.45
N LYS A 251 -4.18 -14.18 9.51
CA LYS A 251 -5.03 -14.97 8.62
C LYS A 251 -5.13 -14.31 7.25
N LYS A 252 -5.10 -15.13 6.20
CA LYS A 252 -5.23 -14.72 4.80
C LYS A 252 -6.15 -15.68 4.07
N ALA A 253 -6.97 -15.15 3.19
CA ALA A 253 -7.75 -15.93 2.24
C ALA A 253 -7.67 -15.25 0.87
N ALA A 254 -7.79 -16.03 -0.20
CA ALA A 254 -7.83 -15.53 -1.57
C ALA A 254 -9.05 -16.15 -2.26
N VAL A 255 -9.94 -15.30 -2.72
CA VAL A 255 -11.20 -15.72 -3.35
C VAL A 255 -11.16 -15.38 -4.82
N PHE A 256 -11.29 -16.39 -5.66
CA PHE A 256 -11.41 -16.22 -7.09
C PHE A 256 -12.84 -15.81 -7.43
N LEU A 257 -12.99 -14.68 -8.08
CA LEU A 257 -14.27 -14.10 -8.49
C LEU A 257 -14.43 -14.26 -10.01
N PRO A 258 -15.17 -15.27 -10.48
CA PRO A 258 -15.47 -15.39 -11.91
C PRO A 258 -16.41 -14.27 -12.37
N PRO A 259 -16.50 -13.98 -13.66
CA PRO A 259 -17.51 -13.07 -14.18
C PRO A 259 -18.90 -13.62 -13.86
N ARG A 260 -19.87 -12.71 -13.71
CA ARG A 260 -21.26 -13.02 -13.35
C ARG A 260 -21.43 -13.64 -11.95
N SER A 261 -20.45 -13.45 -11.06
CA SER A 261 -20.54 -13.87 -9.67
C SER A 261 -20.97 -12.73 -8.74
N LEU A 262 -21.72 -13.07 -7.72
CA LEU A 262 -22.13 -12.18 -6.62
C LEU A 262 -21.35 -12.58 -5.37
N LEU A 263 -20.56 -11.67 -4.84
CA LEU A 263 -19.90 -11.78 -3.56
C LEU A 263 -20.72 -11.03 -2.51
N ILE A 264 -21.07 -11.71 -1.44
CA ILE A 264 -21.80 -11.17 -0.29
C ILE A 264 -20.81 -11.09 0.87
N MET A 265 -20.69 -9.93 1.46
CA MET A 265 -19.84 -9.68 2.64
C MET A 265 -20.75 -9.20 3.78
N SER A 266 -20.83 -9.98 4.85
CA SER A 266 -21.58 -9.66 6.07
C SER A 266 -20.79 -10.00 7.33
N GLY A 267 -21.23 -9.49 8.48
CA GLY A 267 -20.66 -9.80 9.78
C GLY A 267 -19.13 -9.68 9.82
N GLU A 268 -18.42 -10.75 10.17
CA GLU A 268 -16.97 -10.74 10.32
C GLU A 268 -16.24 -10.39 9.02
N ALA A 269 -16.66 -10.93 7.88
CA ALA A 269 -16.07 -10.64 6.57
C ALA A 269 -16.19 -9.15 6.20
N ARG A 270 -17.32 -8.51 6.57
CA ARG A 270 -17.62 -7.10 6.34
C ARG A 270 -16.82 -6.17 7.26
N TYR A 271 -16.72 -6.52 8.54
CA TYR A 271 -16.24 -5.60 9.58
C TYR A 271 -14.82 -5.86 10.06
N ALA A 272 -14.29 -7.08 9.98
CA ALA A 272 -13.01 -7.44 10.57
C ALA A 272 -11.95 -7.87 9.54
N TRP A 273 -12.36 -8.23 8.32
CA TRP A 273 -11.43 -8.60 7.26
C TRP A 273 -11.21 -7.45 6.28
N SER A 274 -9.97 -7.05 6.12
CA SER A 274 -9.61 -6.19 5.01
C SER A 274 -9.62 -6.99 3.70
N HIS A 275 -10.16 -6.38 2.64
CA HIS A 275 -10.24 -6.97 1.32
C HIS A 275 -9.64 -6.04 0.26
N GLY A 276 -9.15 -6.61 -0.83
CA GLY A 276 -8.53 -5.84 -1.89
C GLY A 276 -8.16 -6.67 -3.12
N ILE A 277 -7.78 -6.00 -4.19
CA ILE A 277 -7.34 -6.63 -5.44
C ILE A 277 -5.91 -6.18 -5.71
N CYS A 278 -4.96 -7.11 -5.60
CA CYS A 278 -3.56 -6.82 -5.88
C CYS A 278 -3.38 -6.42 -7.36
N PRO A 279 -2.67 -5.32 -7.66
CA PRO A 279 -2.38 -4.90 -9.04
C PRO A 279 -1.44 -5.90 -9.72
N ARG A 280 -1.98 -6.73 -10.64
CA ARG A 280 -1.23 -7.73 -11.40
C ARG A 280 -1.92 -8.04 -12.72
N HIS A 281 -1.19 -8.55 -13.70
CA HIS A 281 -1.73 -8.90 -15.02
C HIS A 281 -2.26 -10.34 -15.10
N ASN A 282 -1.86 -11.19 -14.17
CA ASN A 282 -2.28 -12.59 -14.11
C ASN A 282 -2.63 -12.96 -12.65
N ASP A 283 -3.68 -13.73 -12.47
CA ASP A 283 -4.01 -14.37 -11.21
C ASP A 283 -3.47 -15.81 -11.17
N VAL A 284 -3.16 -16.29 -9.98
CA VAL A 284 -2.91 -17.70 -9.74
C VAL A 284 -4.22 -18.33 -9.32
N VAL A 285 -4.61 -19.41 -9.99
CA VAL A 285 -5.87 -20.11 -9.75
C VAL A 285 -5.62 -21.59 -9.50
N LYS A 286 -6.45 -22.20 -8.67
CA LYS A 286 -6.41 -23.64 -8.38
C LYS A 286 -7.17 -24.37 -9.48
N ILE A 287 -6.61 -25.49 -9.96
CA ILE A 287 -7.23 -26.43 -10.89
C ILE A 287 -7.14 -27.84 -10.32
N SER A 288 -7.76 -28.82 -10.94
CA SER A 288 -7.73 -30.24 -10.50
C SER A 288 -6.31 -30.78 -10.35
N GLU A 289 -5.40 -30.37 -11.21
CA GLU A 289 -4.01 -30.86 -11.29
C GLU A 289 -3.01 -29.96 -10.54
N GLY A 290 -3.46 -29.02 -9.73
CA GLY A 290 -2.60 -28.10 -8.98
C GLY A 290 -2.97 -26.63 -9.15
N ILE A 291 -2.01 -25.80 -9.55
CA ILE A 291 -2.19 -24.37 -9.77
C ILE A 291 -1.72 -23.94 -11.14
N THR A 292 -2.38 -22.92 -11.71
CA THR A 292 -2.02 -22.31 -12.99
C THR A 292 -2.17 -20.78 -12.91
N THR A 293 -1.86 -20.07 -13.97
CA THR A 293 -2.11 -18.64 -14.09
C THR A 293 -3.26 -18.35 -15.05
N GLN A 294 -4.08 -17.37 -14.72
CA GLN A 294 -5.13 -16.86 -15.58
C GLN A 294 -4.89 -15.36 -15.86
N PRO A 295 -4.81 -14.95 -17.14
CA PRO A 295 -4.68 -13.54 -17.51
C PRO A 295 -5.90 -12.74 -17.07
N ARG A 296 -5.68 -11.53 -16.55
CA ARG A 296 -6.75 -10.57 -16.29
C ARG A 296 -7.11 -9.80 -17.55
N GLY A 297 -8.40 -9.73 -17.85
CA GLY A 297 -8.97 -8.76 -18.77
C GLY A 297 -9.51 -7.53 -18.03
N THR A 298 -10.35 -6.77 -18.69
CA THR A 298 -11.11 -5.67 -18.08
C THR A 298 -12.19 -6.22 -17.16
N ARG A 299 -12.16 -5.82 -15.89
CA ARG A 299 -13.17 -6.16 -14.88
C ARG A 299 -14.00 -4.97 -14.51
N VAL A 300 -15.30 -5.16 -14.40
CA VAL A 300 -16.23 -4.19 -13.83
C VAL A 300 -16.84 -4.80 -12.57
N SER A 301 -17.01 -4.02 -11.50
CA SER A 301 -17.76 -4.46 -10.34
C SER A 301 -18.85 -3.46 -9.97
N PHE A 302 -20.04 -3.96 -9.71
CA PHE A 302 -21.14 -3.21 -9.12
C PHE A 302 -21.18 -3.53 -7.64
N THR A 303 -20.87 -2.55 -6.80
CA THR A 303 -20.82 -2.72 -5.35
C THR A 303 -21.98 -1.95 -4.72
N PHE A 304 -22.95 -2.68 -4.17
CA PHE A 304 -24.15 -2.13 -3.55
C PHE A 304 -23.96 -2.05 -2.04
N ARG A 305 -24.36 -0.93 -1.45
CA ARG A 305 -24.27 -0.64 -0.03
C ARG A 305 -25.53 0.07 0.45
N LYS A 306 -25.81 -0.06 1.74
CA LYS A 306 -26.79 0.76 2.45
C LYS A 306 -26.02 1.83 3.23
N VAL A 307 -26.38 3.11 3.03
CA VAL A 307 -25.78 4.20 3.81
C VAL A 307 -26.30 4.15 5.24
N HIS A 308 -25.37 4.07 6.18
CA HIS A 308 -25.67 4.07 7.60
C HIS A 308 -25.99 5.51 8.07
N ARG A 309 -26.98 5.62 8.96
CA ARG A 309 -27.35 6.90 9.58
C ARG A 309 -27.24 6.79 11.08
N GLY A 310 -26.48 7.67 11.70
CA GLY A 310 -26.21 7.70 13.13
C GLY A 310 -24.90 7.01 13.53
N ASP A 311 -24.78 6.67 14.81
CA ASP A 311 -23.58 6.07 15.37
C ASP A 311 -23.50 4.57 15.03
N CYS A 312 -22.30 4.11 14.69
CA CYS A 312 -22.09 2.69 14.41
C CYS A 312 -22.04 1.87 15.71
N HIS A 313 -22.90 0.84 15.79
CA HIS A 313 -22.98 -0.10 16.91
C HIS A 313 -22.62 -1.54 16.50
N CYS A 314 -21.73 -1.72 15.53
CA CYS A 314 -21.32 -3.05 15.08
C CYS A 314 -20.63 -3.85 16.21
N ASN A 315 -20.70 -5.17 16.15
CA ASN A 315 -20.09 -6.08 17.12
C ASN A 315 -18.55 -6.20 16.97
N PHE A 316 -17.91 -5.28 16.24
CA PHE A 316 -16.48 -5.31 15.94
C PHE A 316 -15.77 -4.02 16.36
N PRO A 317 -15.82 -3.62 17.64
CA PRO A 317 -15.30 -2.34 18.11
C PRO A 317 -13.80 -2.17 17.85
N LYS A 318 -13.04 -3.27 17.84
CA LYS A 318 -11.59 -3.26 17.53
C LYS A 318 -11.27 -2.74 16.12
N TYR A 319 -12.18 -2.87 15.17
CA TYR A 319 -11.99 -2.48 13.76
C TYR A 319 -12.87 -1.30 13.34
N CYS A 320 -13.79 -0.88 14.20
CA CYS A 320 -14.76 0.18 13.94
C CYS A 320 -14.12 1.56 14.04
N ASP A 321 -14.30 2.39 13.02
CA ASP A 321 -13.76 3.74 12.95
C ASP A 321 -14.35 4.72 13.99
N THR A 322 -15.58 4.47 14.47
CA THR A 322 -16.21 5.27 15.52
C THR A 322 -16.04 4.67 16.91
N GLN A 323 -16.21 3.35 17.07
CA GLN A 323 -16.08 2.71 18.36
C GLN A 323 -14.63 2.61 18.86
N GLN A 324 -13.64 2.56 17.97
CA GLN A 324 -12.22 2.67 18.34
C GLN A 324 -11.91 4.00 19.02
N ASN A 325 -12.64 5.07 18.70
CA ASN A 325 -12.49 6.35 19.40
C ASN A 325 -12.93 6.30 20.87
N TYR A 326 -13.74 5.30 21.27
CA TYR A 326 -14.10 5.03 22.66
C TYR A 326 -13.07 4.13 23.38
N THR A 327 -12.27 3.34 22.65
CA THR A 327 -11.22 2.46 23.21
C THR A 327 -9.80 2.96 22.98
N SER A 328 -9.59 3.93 22.06
CA SER A 328 -8.36 4.72 22.07
C SER A 328 -8.40 5.50 23.39
N THR A 329 -7.49 5.18 24.30
CA THR A 329 -7.21 6.03 25.46
C THR A 329 -7.27 7.47 24.98
N PHE A 330 -8.31 8.19 25.41
CA PHE A 330 -8.42 9.63 25.16
C PHE A 330 -7.17 10.23 25.78
N ILE A 331 -6.19 10.48 24.93
CA ILE A 331 -4.96 11.15 25.37
C ILE A 331 -5.37 12.60 25.55
N ASP A 332 -5.60 12.99 26.80
CA ASP A 332 -5.89 14.37 27.13
C ASP A 332 -4.72 15.29 26.75
N THR A 333 -4.97 16.57 26.74
CA THR A 333 -3.99 17.57 26.31
C THR A 333 -2.71 17.54 27.15
N GLU A 334 -2.82 17.22 28.43
CA GLU A 334 -1.70 17.19 29.38
C GLU A 334 -0.84 15.96 29.13
N THR A 335 -1.45 14.77 29.01
CA THR A 335 -0.78 13.52 28.62
C THR A 335 -0.13 13.65 27.25
N ALA A 336 -0.82 14.25 26.27
CA ALA A 336 -0.27 14.50 24.93
C ALA A 336 0.98 15.38 24.98
N SER A 337 0.92 16.47 25.72
CA SER A 337 2.04 17.39 25.95
C SER A 337 3.21 16.70 26.67
N GLY A 338 2.90 15.86 27.67
CA GLY A 338 3.89 15.09 28.42
C GLY A 338 4.66 14.09 27.53
N ILE A 339 3.94 13.35 26.67
CA ILE A 339 4.53 12.43 25.69
C ILE A 339 5.45 13.20 24.72
N GLU A 340 4.98 14.31 24.16
CA GLU A 340 5.77 15.14 23.25
C GLU A 340 7.02 15.70 23.95
N ASN A 341 6.88 16.16 25.19
CA ASN A 341 8.01 16.66 25.96
C ASN A 341 9.08 15.58 26.19
N SER A 342 8.67 14.37 26.58
CA SER A 342 9.59 13.27 26.91
C SER A 342 10.22 12.61 25.68
N TYR A 343 9.45 12.42 24.60
CA TYR A 343 9.87 11.65 23.44
C TYR A 343 10.17 12.49 22.18
N VAL A 344 9.92 13.80 22.21
CA VAL A 344 10.28 14.71 21.13
C VAL A 344 11.21 15.82 21.65
N HIS A 345 10.73 16.72 22.51
CA HIS A 345 11.48 17.93 22.86
C HIS A 345 12.79 17.64 23.56
N LYS A 346 12.76 16.85 24.66
CA LYS A 346 13.99 16.44 25.38
C LYS A 346 14.96 15.64 24.49
N VAL A 347 14.42 14.82 23.60
CA VAL A 347 15.25 14.01 22.68
C VAL A 347 15.98 14.93 21.69
N TYR A 348 15.29 15.90 21.05
CA TYR A 348 15.94 16.83 20.13
C TYR A 348 16.98 17.71 20.81
N ASP A 349 16.75 18.12 22.06
CA ASP A 349 17.77 18.82 22.85
C ASP A 349 19.01 17.94 23.07
N GLN A 350 18.84 16.67 23.44
CA GLN A 350 19.96 15.75 23.67
C GLN A 350 20.75 15.40 22.41
N ILE A 351 20.09 15.31 21.25
CA ILE A 351 20.75 14.91 19.99
C ILE A 351 21.17 16.11 19.13
N SER A 352 20.97 17.34 19.57
CA SER A 352 21.13 18.59 18.79
C SER A 352 22.45 18.69 18.04
N ASN A 353 23.59 18.37 18.67
CA ASN A 353 24.90 18.37 18.03
C ASN A 353 25.01 17.32 16.92
N HIS A 354 24.62 16.06 17.19
CA HIS A 354 24.63 15.01 16.20
C HIS A 354 23.64 15.27 15.06
N PHE A 355 22.49 15.90 15.38
CA PHE A 355 21.53 16.36 14.37
C PHE A 355 22.16 17.41 13.46
N ASN A 356 22.85 18.40 14.03
CA ASN A 356 23.54 19.44 13.27
C ASN A 356 24.62 18.85 12.35
N GLU A 357 25.41 17.87 12.81
CA GLU A 357 26.46 17.21 12.01
C GLU A 357 25.93 16.35 10.87
N THR A 358 24.70 15.84 10.95
CA THR A 358 24.18 14.84 10.02
C THR A 358 23.07 15.34 9.09
N ARG A 359 22.58 16.57 9.25
CA ARG A 359 21.41 17.11 8.52
C ARG A 359 21.73 18.40 7.76
N HIS A 360 22.69 18.33 6.81
CA HIS A 360 23.10 19.52 6.04
C HIS A 360 22.34 19.65 4.71
N LYS A 361 22.03 18.55 4.04
CA LYS A 361 21.48 18.59 2.69
C LYS A 361 20.03 19.06 2.68
N GLN A 362 19.76 20.11 1.92
CA GLN A 362 18.39 20.59 1.65
C GLN A 362 17.65 19.61 0.75
N TRP A 363 16.34 19.52 0.92
CA TRP A 363 15.50 18.69 0.06
C TRP A 363 15.14 19.44 -1.23
N PRO A 364 15.25 18.81 -2.41
CA PRO A 364 15.10 19.49 -3.69
C PRO A 364 13.78 20.25 -3.86
N ASN A 365 12.66 19.67 -3.39
CA ASN A 365 11.35 20.34 -3.51
C ASN A 365 11.22 21.53 -2.57
N VAL A 366 11.83 21.49 -1.38
CA VAL A 366 11.85 22.65 -0.46
C VAL A 366 12.72 23.75 -1.07
N SER A 367 13.89 23.41 -1.63
CA SER A 367 14.73 24.38 -2.32
C SER A 367 14.01 25.02 -3.52
N ARG A 368 13.23 24.24 -4.28
CA ARG A 368 12.41 24.78 -5.40
C ARG A 368 11.34 25.74 -4.90
N PHE A 369 10.65 25.41 -3.80
CA PHE A 369 9.68 26.29 -3.17
C PHE A 369 10.33 27.61 -2.73
N LEU A 370 11.47 27.55 -2.06
CA LEU A 370 12.20 28.75 -1.63
C LEU A 370 12.65 29.62 -2.83
N GLN A 371 13.05 29.00 -3.93
CA GLN A 371 13.42 29.71 -5.16
C GLN A 371 12.22 30.39 -5.84
N ALA A 372 11.00 29.89 -5.63
CA ALA A 372 9.77 30.45 -6.20
C ALA A 372 9.16 31.59 -5.37
N LEU A 373 9.75 31.96 -4.23
CA LEU A 373 9.34 33.13 -3.44
C LEU A 373 9.83 34.41 -4.09
N ASP A 374 9.17 35.53 -3.82
CA ASP A 374 9.52 36.83 -4.38
C ASP A 374 10.61 37.52 -3.53
N THR A 375 11.41 38.40 -4.15
CA THR A 375 12.40 39.20 -3.43
C THR A 375 11.70 40.12 -2.43
N GLY A 376 12.16 40.09 -1.17
CA GLY A 376 11.58 40.87 -0.09
C GLY A 376 10.52 40.12 0.73
N ASP A 377 10.11 38.90 0.30
CA ASP A 377 9.17 38.07 1.07
C ASP A 377 9.73 37.74 2.47
N ILE A 378 8.82 37.65 3.44
CA ILE A 378 9.11 37.22 4.81
C ILE A 378 8.75 35.75 4.93
N LEU A 379 9.76 34.90 5.15
CA LEU A 379 9.63 33.45 5.31
C LEU A 379 9.80 33.06 6.78
N LEU A 380 8.88 32.24 7.30
CA LEU A 380 9.02 31.53 8.57
C LEU A 380 9.30 30.05 8.36
N ASP A 381 10.37 29.53 8.98
CA ASP A 381 10.68 28.09 9.05
C ASP A 381 10.27 27.57 10.45
N VAL A 382 9.12 26.87 10.51
CA VAL A 382 8.56 26.30 11.74
C VAL A 382 9.16 24.93 12.01
N GLY A 383 9.85 24.78 13.15
CA GLY A 383 10.67 23.62 13.45
C GLY A 383 11.97 23.65 12.63
N CYS A 384 12.64 24.79 12.63
CA CYS A 384 13.81 25.08 11.76
C CYS A 384 15.03 24.18 12.03
N GLY A 385 15.05 23.47 13.16
CA GLY A 385 16.13 22.55 13.54
C GLY A 385 17.49 23.28 13.62
N ASN A 386 18.44 22.83 12.79
CA ASN A 386 19.77 23.46 12.71
C ASN A 386 19.88 24.62 11.70
N GLY A 387 18.75 25.12 11.20
CA GLY A 387 18.67 26.26 10.31
C GLY A 387 19.06 26.00 8.85
N LYS A 388 18.99 24.74 8.37
CA LYS A 388 19.45 24.38 7.03
C LYS A 388 18.71 25.09 5.87
N TYR A 389 17.48 25.56 6.09
CA TYR A 389 16.71 26.32 5.12
C TYR A 389 16.82 27.83 5.29
N LEU A 390 17.35 28.28 6.42
CA LEU A 390 17.63 29.70 6.69
C LEU A 390 18.89 30.20 5.97
N CYS A 391 19.77 29.29 5.54
CA CYS A 391 21.03 29.61 4.86
C CYS A 391 20.94 29.79 3.32
N SER A 392 19.70 29.94 2.76
CA SER A 392 19.53 30.14 1.31
C SER A 392 20.06 31.53 0.87
N GLU A 393 20.59 31.63 -0.35
CA GLU A 393 21.18 32.88 -0.88
C GLU A 393 20.11 33.88 -1.39
N LYS A 394 18.85 33.51 -1.41
CA LYS A 394 17.78 34.37 -1.93
C LYS A 394 17.57 35.60 -1.02
N ASN A 395 17.33 36.74 -1.64
CA ASN A 395 17.06 38.01 -0.96
C ASN A 395 15.63 38.09 -0.41
N ILE A 396 15.35 37.26 0.60
CA ILE A 396 14.11 37.20 1.38
C ILE A 396 14.46 37.31 2.88
N PHE A 397 13.57 37.85 3.70
CA PHE A 397 13.76 37.89 5.13
C PHE A 397 13.37 36.54 5.75
N LYS A 398 14.28 35.90 6.49
CA LYS A 398 14.09 34.54 7.00
C LYS A 398 14.09 34.53 8.51
N ILE A 399 13.05 33.98 9.09
CA ILE A 399 12.90 33.77 10.51
C ILE A 399 12.73 32.28 10.74
N GLY A 400 13.37 31.76 11.80
CA GLY A 400 13.15 30.37 12.23
C GLY A 400 12.49 30.32 13.61
N CYS A 401 11.80 29.24 13.90
CA CYS A 401 11.45 28.88 15.26
C CYS A 401 11.57 27.37 15.48
N ASP A 402 11.97 26.98 16.70
CA ASP A 402 12.06 25.59 17.11
C ASP A 402 11.75 25.47 18.60
N ARG A 403 11.25 24.30 19.03
CA ARG A 403 10.96 24.02 20.43
C ARG A 403 12.19 23.63 21.22
N SER A 404 13.27 23.20 20.55
CA SER A 404 14.55 22.84 21.17
C SER A 404 15.43 24.07 21.40
N ASN A 405 15.75 24.31 22.67
CA ASN A 405 16.66 25.39 23.04
C ASN A 405 18.06 25.19 22.47
N ASN A 406 18.55 23.95 22.45
CA ASN A 406 19.88 23.64 21.93
C ASN A 406 19.98 23.85 20.41
N LEU A 407 18.93 23.49 19.64
CA LEU A 407 18.89 23.74 18.20
C LEU A 407 18.78 25.24 17.87
N THR A 408 17.94 26.00 18.60
CA THR A 408 17.87 27.47 18.42
C THR A 408 19.19 28.14 18.79
N THR A 409 19.90 27.67 19.80
CA THR A 409 21.26 28.16 20.13
C THR A 409 22.24 27.89 19.00
N ILE A 410 22.20 26.71 18.38
CA ILE A 410 23.04 26.42 17.20
C ILE A 410 22.71 27.39 16.05
N CYS A 411 21.45 27.70 15.82
CA CYS A 411 21.03 28.66 14.78
C CYS A 411 21.51 30.09 15.08
N ARG A 412 21.36 30.56 16.32
CA ARG A 412 21.86 31.89 16.74
C ARG A 412 23.37 32.00 16.56
N ASN A 413 24.14 30.97 16.91
CA ASN A 413 25.59 30.92 16.72
C ASN A 413 25.99 30.97 15.24
N LYS A 414 25.06 30.63 14.32
CA LYS A 414 25.24 30.78 12.86
C LYS A 414 24.78 32.15 12.34
N GLY A 415 24.28 33.04 13.21
CA GLY A 415 23.78 34.36 12.82
C GLY A 415 22.37 34.37 12.26
N PHE A 416 21.55 33.33 12.51
CA PHE A 416 20.19 33.30 12.04
C PHE A 416 19.20 33.89 13.04
N GLU A 417 18.19 34.60 12.53
CA GLU A 417 17.06 35.10 13.32
C GLU A 417 16.15 33.94 13.71
N VAL A 418 16.15 33.56 15.01
CA VAL A 418 15.37 32.43 15.49
C VAL A 418 14.79 32.66 16.88
N LEU A 419 13.57 32.15 17.08
CA LEU A 419 12.87 32.16 18.37
C LEU A 419 12.71 30.75 18.93
N LEU A 420 12.77 30.62 20.25
CA LEU A 420 12.32 29.44 20.96
C LEU A 420 10.78 29.49 21.04
N SER A 421 10.08 28.65 20.30
CA SER A 421 8.62 28.69 20.21
C SER A 421 8.04 27.33 19.91
N ASP A 422 6.79 27.13 20.33
CA ASP A 422 5.97 25.95 20.01
C ASP A 422 5.17 26.20 18.73
N CYS A 423 5.13 25.21 17.84
CA CYS A 423 4.36 25.29 16.59
C CYS A 423 2.84 25.34 16.82
N LEU A 424 2.37 25.03 18.03
CA LEU A 424 0.97 25.12 18.42
C LEU A 424 0.53 26.55 18.80
N TYR A 425 1.49 27.44 19.06
CA TYR A 425 1.26 28.83 19.47
C TYR A 425 2.38 29.71 18.95
N LEU A 426 2.28 30.11 17.69
CA LEU A 426 3.31 30.90 17.02
C LEU A 426 3.26 32.38 17.50
N PRO A 427 4.38 32.96 17.96
CA PRO A 427 4.41 34.33 18.51
C PRO A 427 4.49 35.41 17.41
N TYR A 428 3.72 35.20 16.33
CA TYR A 428 3.62 36.13 15.21
C TYR A 428 2.19 36.61 15.04
N ARG A 429 2.03 37.82 14.50
CA ARG A 429 0.72 38.43 14.23
C ARG A 429 0.00 37.65 13.11
N ASP A 430 -1.33 37.76 13.13
CA ASP A 430 -2.17 37.26 12.04
C ASP A 430 -1.81 37.97 10.73
N ASN A 431 -1.85 37.23 9.62
CA ASN A 431 -1.68 37.77 8.27
C ASN A 431 -0.38 38.59 8.07
N SER A 432 0.72 38.19 8.71
CA SER A 432 1.98 38.97 8.72
C SER A 432 3.13 38.38 7.91
N LEU A 433 3.00 37.15 7.42
CA LEU A 433 4.06 36.44 6.73
C LEU A 433 3.69 36.10 5.27
N ASP A 434 4.64 36.17 4.37
CA ASP A 434 4.47 35.87 2.96
C ASP A 434 4.53 34.38 2.68
N ALA A 435 5.39 33.68 3.40
CA ALA A 435 5.58 32.27 3.27
C ALA A 435 5.88 31.56 4.59
N VAL A 436 5.42 30.32 4.72
CA VAL A 436 5.71 29.45 5.86
C VAL A 436 6.17 28.09 5.34
N ILE A 437 7.23 27.55 5.92
CA ILE A 437 7.61 26.15 5.73
C ILE A 437 7.55 25.40 7.06
N CYS A 438 7.07 24.16 7.02
CA CYS A 438 7.00 23.28 8.19
C CYS A 438 7.45 21.87 7.77
N ILE A 439 8.75 21.61 7.94
CA ILE A 439 9.42 20.46 7.34
C ILE A 439 9.75 19.41 8.40
N ALA A 440 9.04 18.29 8.37
CA ALA A 440 9.25 17.16 9.27
C ALA A 440 8.96 17.48 10.76
N VAL A 441 7.91 18.25 11.03
CA VAL A 441 7.50 18.70 12.39
C VAL A 441 6.16 18.12 12.81
N ILE A 442 5.08 18.37 12.06
CA ILE A 442 3.68 18.07 12.47
C ILE A 442 3.48 16.59 12.82
N HIS A 443 4.23 15.69 12.20
CA HIS A 443 4.15 14.25 12.51
C HIS A 443 4.72 13.87 13.89
N HIS A 444 5.34 14.80 14.62
CA HIS A 444 5.77 14.62 16.01
C HIS A 444 4.68 14.94 17.04
N LEU A 445 3.60 15.59 16.61
CA LEU A 445 2.48 15.90 17.50
C LEU A 445 1.62 14.66 17.74
N SER A 446 1.38 14.35 19.00
CA SER A 446 0.84 13.08 19.48
C SER A 446 -0.65 12.88 19.20
N THR A 447 -1.45 13.95 19.05
CA THR A 447 -2.89 13.83 18.77
C THR A 447 -3.28 14.50 17.45
N HIS A 448 -4.44 14.10 16.91
CA HIS A 448 -4.99 14.70 15.70
C HIS A 448 -5.32 16.19 15.89
N ASP A 449 -5.87 16.55 17.04
CA ASP A 449 -6.28 17.94 17.32
C ASP A 449 -5.07 18.86 17.47
N ARG A 450 -3.99 18.41 18.09
CA ARG A 450 -2.73 19.16 18.15
C ARG A 450 -2.13 19.36 16.77
N ARG A 451 -2.22 18.36 15.85
CA ARG A 451 -1.79 18.55 14.45
C ARG A 451 -2.66 19.55 13.70
N LYS A 452 -4.00 19.54 13.92
CA LYS A 452 -4.90 20.56 13.36
C LYS A 452 -4.55 21.95 13.90
N GLN A 453 -4.34 22.06 15.21
CA GLN A 453 -3.96 23.33 15.85
C GLN A 453 -2.67 23.90 15.24
N ALA A 454 -1.66 23.06 15.03
CA ALA A 454 -0.44 23.51 14.36
C ALA A 454 -0.71 24.02 12.93
N ILE A 455 -1.56 23.34 12.16
CA ILE A 455 -1.93 23.78 10.81
C ILE A 455 -2.69 25.12 10.86
N PHE A 456 -3.62 25.29 11.77
CA PHE A 456 -4.33 26.56 11.96
C PHE A 456 -3.38 27.70 12.33
N GLU A 457 -2.36 27.45 13.14
CA GLU A 457 -1.34 28.46 13.44
C GLU A 457 -0.51 28.86 12.22
N LEU A 458 -0.13 27.86 11.36
CA LEU A 458 0.54 28.17 10.10
C LEU A 458 -0.33 29.01 9.16
N GLU A 459 -1.63 28.73 9.12
CA GLU A 459 -2.60 29.49 8.32
C GLU A 459 -2.83 30.89 8.90
N ARG A 460 -2.98 31.00 10.22
CA ARG A 460 -3.24 32.27 10.92
C ARG A 460 -2.16 33.33 10.63
N VAL A 461 -0.90 32.92 10.66
CA VAL A 461 0.23 33.85 10.48
C VAL A 461 0.46 34.26 9.03
N LEU A 462 -0.05 33.48 8.06
CA LEU A 462 0.05 33.77 6.63
C LEU A 462 -0.89 34.90 6.22
N ARG A 463 -0.39 35.84 5.44
CA ARG A 463 -1.24 36.85 4.78
C ARG A 463 -2.15 36.21 3.71
N PRO A 464 -3.22 36.85 3.28
CA PRO A 464 -4.00 36.43 2.12
C PRO A 464 -3.07 36.20 0.91
N ASN A 465 -3.23 35.07 0.21
CA ASN A 465 -2.36 34.59 -0.87
C ASN A 465 -0.92 34.23 -0.46
N GLY A 466 -0.64 34.16 0.85
CA GLY A 466 0.63 33.63 1.37
C GLY A 466 0.81 32.14 1.03
N LYS A 467 2.07 31.71 0.91
CA LYS A 467 2.42 30.36 0.47
C LYS A 467 2.84 29.47 1.64
N CYS A 468 2.26 28.28 1.79
CA CYS A 468 2.67 27.32 2.83
C CYS A 468 3.20 26.03 2.21
N LEU A 469 4.32 25.51 2.77
CA LEU A 469 4.86 24.20 2.41
C LEU A 469 4.99 23.32 3.64
N ILE A 470 4.22 22.23 3.69
CA ILE A 470 4.27 21.25 4.76
C ILE A 470 4.86 19.95 4.23
N TYR A 471 5.88 19.41 4.90
CA TYR A 471 6.44 18.09 4.63
C TYR A 471 6.36 17.19 5.85
N VAL A 472 5.82 15.99 5.66
CA VAL A 472 5.73 14.95 6.69
C VAL A 472 6.31 13.64 6.17
N TRP A 473 6.70 12.76 7.08
CA TRP A 473 7.11 11.41 6.71
C TRP A 473 5.89 10.62 6.25
N ALA A 474 6.02 9.90 5.13
CA ALA A 474 4.98 9.03 4.61
C ALA A 474 5.09 7.63 5.25
N LYS A 475 3.94 7.01 5.53
CA LYS A 475 3.89 5.60 5.94
C LYS A 475 4.34 4.69 4.79
N GLU A 476 3.86 4.99 3.57
CA GLU A 476 4.29 4.32 2.36
C GLU A 476 5.68 4.82 1.95
N GLN A 477 6.66 3.90 2.03
CA GLN A 477 8.05 4.15 1.64
C GLN A 477 8.34 3.69 0.21
N GLU A 478 7.32 3.74 -0.67
CA GLU A 478 7.42 3.34 -2.08
C GLU A 478 6.61 4.32 -2.94
N LYS A 479 7.19 4.72 -4.07
CA LYS A 479 6.52 5.54 -5.08
C LYS A 479 6.81 4.95 -6.46
N ASP A 480 5.77 4.70 -7.26
CA ASP A 480 5.87 4.16 -8.63
C ASP A 480 6.71 2.86 -8.68
N SER A 481 6.45 1.94 -7.72
CA SER A 481 7.18 0.67 -7.53
C SER A 481 8.68 0.84 -7.21
N VAL A 482 9.12 2.05 -6.86
CA VAL A 482 10.50 2.35 -6.45
C VAL A 482 10.52 2.67 -4.95
N GLN A 483 11.23 1.85 -4.18
CA GLN A 483 11.43 2.10 -2.75
C GLN A 483 12.25 3.35 -2.50
N THR A 484 11.90 4.11 -1.45
CA THR A 484 12.70 5.27 -1.02
C THR A 484 14.08 4.84 -0.55
N ALA A 485 15.04 5.78 -0.57
CA ALA A 485 16.39 5.55 -0.08
C ALA A 485 16.44 5.14 1.42
N TYR A 486 15.38 5.42 2.18
CA TYR A 486 15.27 5.00 3.57
C TYR A 486 15.22 3.47 3.72
N VAL A 487 14.53 2.76 2.80
CA VAL A 487 14.35 1.30 2.85
C VAL A 487 15.39 0.55 1.99
N ARG A 488 16.00 1.21 1.00
CA ARG A 488 16.89 0.58 0.01
C ARG A 488 18.15 -0.09 0.56
N TYR A 489 18.56 0.22 1.79
CA TYR A 489 19.85 -0.24 2.34
C TYR A 489 19.79 -1.63 3.00
N ASN A 490 18.63 -2.26 3.14
CA ASN A 490 18.52 -3.62 3.62
C ASN A 490 18.26 -4.58 2.46
N SER A 491 19.30 -5.27 2.01
CA SER A 491 19.22 -6.34 0.99
C SER A 491 18.49 -7.62 1.47
N THR A 492 18.17 -7.71 2.74
CA THR A 492 17.31 -8.74 3.33
C THR A 492 15.90 -8.18 3.46
N TRP A 493 14.96 -8.79 2.75
CA TRP A 493 13.53 -8.55 2.83
C TRP A 493 13.00 -8.84 4.23
N LYS A 494 13.25 -7.95 5.19
CA LYS A 494 12.55 -8.00 6.45
C LYS A 494 11.19 -7.33 6.28
N LYS A 495 10.16 -8.10 6.59
CA LYS A 495 8.78 -7.67 6.80
C LYS A 495 8.72 -6.40 7.66
N GLU A 496 7.59 -5.71 7.66
CA GLU A 496 7.27 -4.59 8.55
C GLU A 496 7.96 -4.77 9.91
N GLY A 497 8.91 -3.87 10.22
CA GLY A 497 9.80 -4.09 11.35
C GLY A 497 9.29 -3.38 12.60
N ILE A 498 8.71 -4.15 13.50
CA ILE A 498 8.53 -3.74 14.90
C ILE A 498 9.65 -4.39 15.70
N SER A 499 10.51 -3.59 16.33
CA SER A 499 11.59 -4.10 17.19
C SER A 499 11.12 -4.37 18.62
N GLY A 500 9.85 -4.07 18.96
CA GLY A 500 9.24 -4.30 20.25
C GLY A 500 8.09 -3.35 20.56
N MET A 501 7.49 -3.50 21.74
CA MET A 501 6.48 -2.59 22.28
C MET A 501 7.07 -1.84 23.48
N GLN A 502 6.92 -0.53 23.50
CA GLN A 502 7.33 0.33 24.62
C GLN A 502 6.10 0.76 25.40
N LYS A 503 6.04 0.32 26.67
CA LYS A 503 5.01 0.80 27.60
C LYS A 503 5.46 2.14 28.17
N LEU A 504 4.69 3.19 27.93
CA LEU A 504 4.89 4.52 28.51
C LEU A 504 4.13 4.57 29.82
N THR A 505 4.73 4.01 30.89
CA THR A 505 4.06 3.78 32.17
C THR A 505 3.53 5.06 32.81
N GLU A 506 4.23 6.18 32.65
CA GLU A 506 3.82 7.50 33.13
C GLU A 506 2.53 8.01 32.48
N TYR A 507 2.22 7.54 31.26
CA TYR A 507 1.10 8.03 30.44
C TYR A 507 0.04 6.95 30.18
N GLY A 508 0.21 5.73 30.71
CA GLY A 508 -0.72 4.62 30.50
C GLY A 508 -0.83 4.12 29.06
N VAL A 509 0.08 4.54 28.17
CA VAL A 509 0.06 4.25 26.72
C VAL A 509 1.14 3.24 26.36
N THR A 510 0.84 2.32 25.43
CA THR A 510 1.83 1.41 24.86
C THR A 510 1.97 1.67 23.37
N LEU A 511 3.18 1.93 22.89
CA LEU A 511 3.46 2.22 21.50
C LEU A 511 4.45 1.20 20.90
N PRO A 512 4.25 0.80 19.62
CA PRO A 512 5.23 -0.03 18.92
C PRO A 512 6.51 0.77 18.64
N VAL A 513 7.65 0.08 18.71
CA VAL A 513 8.95 0.66 18.39
C VAL A 513 9.34 0.26 16.97
N HIS A 514 9.59 1.25 16.12
CA HIS A 514 9.96 1.04 14.73
C HIS A 514 11.36 0.45 14.59
N GLU A 515 11.53 -0.57 13.75
CA GLU A 515 12.85 -1.03 13.34
C GLU A 515 13.37 -0.13 12.20
N ASN A 516 14.47 0.58 12.44
CA ASN A 516 15.06 1.50 11.46
C ASN A 516 15.31 0.83 10.10
N ARG A 517 15.00 1.56 9.03
CA ARG A 517 15.18 1.15 7.62
C ARG A 517 14.25 0.02 7.16
N THR A 518 13.14 -0.20 7.85
CA THR A 518 12.06 -1.08 7.42
C THR A 518 10.82 -0.28 7.02
N LYS A 519 9.77 -0.94 6.54
CA LYS A 519 8.46 -0.30 6.30
C LYS A 519 7.79 0.01 7.65
N PHE A 520 7.04 1.10 7.72
CA PHE A 520 6.28 1.45 8.92
C PHE A 520 5.07 0.53 9.09
N ALA A 521 5.04 -0.23 10.17
CA ALA A 521 3.97 -1.19 10.46
C ALA A 521 2.70 -0.52 10.99
N SER A 522 2.85 0.60 11.71
CA SER A 522 1.74 1.35 12.31
C SER A 522 1.84 2.83 11.96
N SER A 523 0.73 3.57 12.14
CA SER A 523 0.71 5.02 11.98
C SER A 523 1.30 5.75 13.19
N ASP A 524 1.13 5.17 14.39
CA ASP A 524 1.65 5.73 15.64
C ASP A 524 2.71 4.79 16.19
N MET A 525 3.96 5.25 16.28
CA MET A 525 5.07 4.44 16.77
C MET A 525 6.26 5.28 17.21
N LEU A 526 7.07 4.72 18.08
CA LEU A 526 8.35 5.31 18.47
C LEU A 526 9.42 4.96 17.45
N VAL A 527 10.15 5.98 16.96
CA VAL A 527 11.25 5.78 16.01
C VAL A 527 12.59 6.02 16.72
N PRO A 528 13.46 5.00 16.82
CA PRO A 528 14.74 5.15 17.50
C PRO A 528 15.72 6.02 16.70
N TRP A 529 16.43 6.91 17.39
CA TRP A 529 17.58 7.62 16.86
C TRP A 529 18.87 6.89 17.26
N LYS A 530 19.67 6.47 16.30
CA LYS A 530 20.96 5.79 16.54
C LYS A 530 22.12 6.77 16.45
N ARG A 531 22.96 6.84 17.48
CA ARG A 531 24.26 7.53 17.45
C ARG A 531 25.35 6.61 16.89
N LYS A 532 26.38 7.19 16.23
CA LYS A 532 27.63 6.48 15.97
C LYS A 532 28.31 6.22 17.32
N GLY A 533 28.50 4.95 17.70
CA GLY A 533 29.16 4.56 18.95
C GLY A 533 28.25 3.95 20.03
N GLY A 534 26.99 3.72 19.76
CA GLY A 534 26.05 3.04 20.65
C GLY A 534 25.18 3.98 21.49
N GLY A 535 24.01 3.52 21.83
CA GLY A 535 22.96 4.27 22.52
C GLY A 535 21.77 4.58 21.60
N ASN A 536 20.60 4.11 21.98
CA ASN A 536 19.34 4.40 21.28
C ASN A 536 18.58 5.47 22.08
N PHE A 537 18.19 6.54 21.41
CA PHE A 537 17.19 7.48 21.89
C PHE A 537 15.89 7.25 21.12
N PHE A 538 14.78 7.17 21.79
CA PHE A 538 13.49 7.08 21.13
C PHE A 538 13.05 8.46 20.66
N ARG A 539 12.84 8.59 19.37
CA ARG A 539 12.43 9.80 18.70
C ARG A 539 10.99 9.68 18.22
N GLY A 540 10.11 10.47 18.83
CA GLY A 540 8.83 10.88 18.30
C GLY A 540 7.80 9.80 17.98
N VAL A 541 6.56 10.18 18.16
CA VAL A 541 5.36 9.47 17.68
C VAL A 541 5.16 9.85 16.22
N LEU A 542 5.17 8.87 15.31
CA LEU A 542 4.88 9.11 13.90
C LEU A 542 3.43 8.74 13.62
N ARG A 543 2.62 9.73 13.24
CA ARG A 543 1.34 9.48 12.57
C ARG A 543 1.44 9.94 11.12
N SER A 544 1.49 9.01 10.17
CA SER A 544 1.60 9.35 8.77
C SER A 544 0.34 8.99 7.99
N ARG A 545 -0.42 10.02 7.59
CA ARG A 545 -1.22 9.99 6.35
C ARG A 545 -0.55 10.98 5.39
N LYS A 546 -0.50 10.63 4.09
CA LYS A 546 -0.05 11.55 3.05
C LYS A 546 -0.82 12.86 3.16
N LEU A 547 -0.16 13.92 3.57
CA LEU A 547 -0.63 15.29 3.42
C LEU A 547 0.45 16.02 2.61
N VAL A 548 0.26 16.06 1.29
CA VAL A 548 0.84 17.10 0.46
C VAL A 548 -0.29 18.08 0.25
N CYS A 549 -0.35 19.12 1.07
CA CYS A 549 -1.25 20.24 0.85
C CYS A 549 -0.45 21.31 0.11
N ASN A 550 -0.73 21.47 -1.17
CA ASN A 550 -0.52 22.73 -1.85
C ASN A 550 -1.79 23.57 -1.58
N PHE A 551 -1.72 24.50 -0.66
CA PHE A 551 -2.74 25.53 -0.55
C PHE A 551 -2.44 26.56 -1.65
N THR A 552 -3.15 26.45 -2.77
CA THR A 552 -3.36 27.53 -3.70
C THR A 552 -4.80 27.97 -3.51
N GLU A 553 -4.99 29.24 -3.16
CA GLU A 553 -6.24 29.97 -2.99
C GLU A 553 -6.95 29.83 -1.63
N LYS A 554 -6.94 30.96 -0.89
CA LYS A 554 -8.04 31.42 -0.03
C LYS A 554 -9.01 32.21 -0.87
#